data_cbd3257e5df6668b3fb81c2241fbdea0
#
_entry.id   cbd3257e5df6668b3fb81c2241fbdea0
#
_cell.length_a   1.000
_cell.length_b   1.000
_cell.length_c   1.000
_cell.angle_alpha   90.00
_cell.angle_beta   90.00
_cell.angle_gamma   90.00
#
_symmetry.space_group_name_H-M   'P 1'
#
loop_
_entity.id
_entity.type
_entity.pdbx_description
1 polymer ?
#
loop_
_entity_poly.entity_id
_entity_poly.type
_entity_poly.pdbx_seq_one_letter_code
_entity_poly.pdbx_strand_id
1 'polypeptide(L)'
;VISPGFTDTHSFFTGYEFGFLGADLTKVKNLDEALAEVKDYADKHPLKKIVFGHGIDWANVGGKNPGPEALDRVISDRPVIIVHASRREAWLNTMALEFYRIDPEYVFAEGNWRAMNAYLSDEDFVVDDFVEYMKLLNSRGITTTMEMGFDEFYGFTNILRKLENEDRLTLRVAFMSQAVADLPNVPYGVWAKNNFNSDKLFFDGYNLYY
;
A
#
# COMPACT_ATOMS: atom_id res chain seq x y z
N VAL A 1 0.48 -31.39 16.06
CA VAL A 1 1.78 -31.18 15.37
C VAL A 1 2.18 -29.74 15.59
N ILE A 2 3.39 -29.50 16.10
CA ILE A 2 3.96 -28.16 16.23
C ILE A 2 4.97 -28.03 15.07
N SER A 3 4.85 -26.98 14.28
CA SER A 3 5.79 -26.64 13.21
C SER A 3 6.31 -25.22 13.40
N PRO A 4 7.52 -24.90 12.89
CA PRO A 4 7.93 -23.50 12.74
C PRO A 4 6.94 -22.73 11.87
N GLY A 5 6.87 -21.41 12.06
CA GLY A 5 6.12 -20.56 11.15
C GLY A 5 6.74 -20.54 9.75
N PHE A 6 5.92 -20.20 8.74
CA PHE A 6 6.38 -20.09 7.37
C PHE A 6 7.12 -18.77 7.13
N THR A 7 8.08 -18.82 6.23
CA THR A 7 8.78 -17.65 5.71
C THR A 7 8.34 -17.41 4.26
N ASP A 8 7.80 -16.24 3.97
CA ASP A 8 7.64 -15.74 2.61
C ASP A 8 8.97 -15.10 2.17
N THR A 9 9.68 -15.77 1.27
CA THR A 9 11.05 -15.40 0.89
C THR A 9 11.13 -14.41 -0.27
N HIS A 10 10.01 -14.03 -0.86
CA HIS A 10 9.97 -13.06 -1.95
C HIS A 10 8.63 -12.31 -1.93
N SER A 11 8.52 -11.36 -1.06
CA SER A 11 7.30 -10.60 -0.83
C SER A 11 7.48 -9.14 -1.22
N PHE A 12 6.44 -8.58 -1.79
CA PHE A 12 6.24 -7.14 -1.85
C PHE A 12 5.22 -6.79 -0.77
N PHE A 13 5.59 -7.00 0.48
CA PHE A 13 4.72 -6.83 1.64
C PHE A 13 3.98 -5.50 1.61
N THR A 14 4.72 -4.40 1.45
CA THR A 14 4.17 -3.06 1.30
C THR A 14 3.27 -2.91 0.08
N GLY A 15 3.66 -3.51 -1.05
CA GLY A 15 2.86 -3.43 -2.28
C GLY A 15 1.62 -4.33 -2.27
N TYR A 16 1.67 -5.48 -1.62
CA TYR A 16 0.53 -6.39 -1.52
C TYR A 16 -0.54 -5.89 -0.55
N GLU A 17 -0.14 -5.18 0.47
CA GLU A 17 -1.05 -4.55 1.43
C GLU A 17 -2.10 -3.69 0.70
N PHE A 18 -1.72 -2.93 -0.31
CA PHE A 18 -2.64 -2.13 -1.12
C PHE A 18 -3.74 -2.93 -1.84
N GLY A 19 -3.63 -4.25 -1.90
CA GLY A 19 -4.67 -5.14 -2.41
C GLY A 19 -5.68 -5.59 -1.34
N PHE A 20 -5.56 -5.11 -0.10
CA PHE A 20 -6.42 -5.51 1.02
C PHE A 20 -6.93 -4.32 1.83
N LEU A 21 -6.49 -3.10 1.49
CA LEU A 21 -6.81 -1.91 2.26
C LEU A 21 -8.05 -1.19 1.75
N GLY A 22 -8.78 -0.60 2.69
CA GLY A 22 -9.86 0.30 2.39
C GLY A 22 -11.12 -0.41 1.88
N ALA A 23 -11.87 0.28 1.02
CA ALA A 23 -13.06 -0.25 0.38
C ALA A 23 -12.73 -1.43 -0.55
N ASP A 24 -13.39 -2.56 -0.39
CA ASP A 24 -13.20 -3.75 -1.23
C ASP A 24 -14.12 -3.71 -2.46
N LEU A 25 -13.57 -3.33 -3.61
CA LEU A 25 -14.30 -3.25 -4.87
C LEU A 25 -14.15 -4.51 -5.75
N THR A 26 -13.59 -5.60 -5.22
CA THR A 26 -13.35 -6.83 -6.00
C THR A 26 -14.63 -7.49 -6.53
N LYS A 27 -15.79 -7.21 -5.91
CA LYS A 27 -17.07 -7.85 -6.24
C LYS A 27 -18.10 -6.92 -6.88
N VAL A 28 -17.78 -5.64 -7.05
CA VAL A 28 -18.70 -4.68 -7.67
C VAL A 28 -18.93 -5.02 -9.13
N LYS A 29 -20.16 -4.79 -9.61
CA LYS A 29 -20.60 -5.17 -10.96
C LYS A 29 -20.91 -3.97 -11.85
N ASN A 30 -20.97 -2.79 -11.28
CA ASN A 30 -21.27 -1.54 -11.99
C ASN A 30 -20.73 -0.35 -11.21
N LEU A 31 -20.77 0.83 -11.82
CA LEU A 31 -20.28 2.07 -11.25
C LEU A 31 -21.03 2.48 -9.98
N ASP A 32 -22.35 2.29 -9.95
CA ASP A 32 -23.16 2.70 -8.80
C ASP A 32 -22.83 1.85 -7.57
N GLU A 33 -22.63 0.55 -7.74
CA GLU A 33 -22.16 -0.33 -6.65
C GLU A 33 -20.77 0.07 -6.15
N ALA A 34 -19.86 0.42 -7.08
CA ALA A 34 -18.52 0.87 -6.69
C ALA A 34 -18.56 2.16 -5.88
N LEU A 35 -19.33 3.14 -6.31
CA LEU A 35 -19.51 4.41 -5.60
C LEU A 35 -20.19 4.21 -4.22
N ALA A 36 -21.17 3.31 -4.14
CA ALA A 36 -21.83 2.99 -2.89
C ALA A 36 -20.87 2.34 -1.89
N GLU A 37 -20.02 1.41 -2.33
CA GLU A 37 -19.02 0.75 -1.47
C GLU A 37 -17.97 1.75 -0.94
N VAL A 38 -17.45 2.62 -1.82
CA VAL A 38 -16.51 3.68 -1.43
C VAL A 38 -17.15 4.63 -0.41
N LYS A 39 -18.41 5.01 -0.63
CA LYS A 39 -19.15 5.89 0.29
C LYS A 39 -19.40 5.23 1.64
N ASP A 40 -19.86 3.97 1.65
CA ASP A 40 -20.09 3.20 2.86
C ASP A 40 -18.83 3.05 3.71
N TYR A 41 -17.70 2.74 3.04
CA TYR A 41 -16.41 2.69 3.70
C TYR A 41 -16.04 4.05 4.34
N ALA A 42 -16.18 5.13 3.59
CA ALA A 42 -15.87 6.48 4.06
C ALA A 42 -16.72 6.89 5.28
N ASP A 43 -18.01 6.56 5.26
CA ASP A 43 -18.95 6.87 6.35
C ASP A 43 -18.65 6.05 7.62
N LYS A 44 -18.17 4.82 7.46
CA LYS A 44 -17.72 3.98 8.59
C LYS A 44 -16.36 4.42 9.17
N HIS A 45 -15.58 5.17 8.41
CA HIS A 45 -14.24 5.62 8.80
C HIS A 45 -14.10 7.15 8.69
N PRO A 46 -14.89 7.93 9.45
CA PRO A 46 -14.93 9.39 9.31
C PRO A 46 -13.63 10.09 9.69
N LEU A 47 -12.76 9.43 10.48
CA LEU A 47 -11.50 10.00 10.94
C LEU A 47 -10.33 9.76 9.97
N LYS A 48 -10.49 8.88 8.97
CA LYS A 48 -9.42 8.67 7.96
C LYS A 48 -9.32 9.89 7.06
N LYS A 49 -8.12 10.45 6.97
CA LYS A 49 -7.82 11.62 6.12
C LYS A 49 -7.85 11.30 4.62
N ILE A 50 -7.61 10.03 4.28
CA ILE A 50 -7.64 9.50 2.92
C ILE A 50 -8.62 8.35 2.90
N VAL A 51 -9.51 8.31 1.92
CA VAL A 51 -10.34 7.14 1.62
C VAL A 51 -9.57 6.26 0.64
N PHE A 52 -9.14 5.12 1.12
CA PHE A 52 -8.45 4.13 0.30
C PHE A 52 -9.40 3.01 -0.12
N GLY A 53 -9.15 2.41 -1.28
CA GLY A 53 -9.86 1.23 -1.75
C GLY A 53 -9.07 0.46 -2.78
N HIS A 54 -9.51 -0.75 -3.09
CA HIS A 54 -8.77 -1.66 -3.96
C HIS A 54 -9.67 -2.56 -4.79
N GLY A 55 -9.09 -3.15 -5.81
CA GLY A 55 -9.69 -4.27 -6.54
C GLY A 55 -10.71 -3.90 -7.60
N ILE A 56 -10.86 -2.60 -7.93
CA ILE A 56 -11.73 -2.20 -9.03
C ILE A 56 -11.23 -2.77 -10.35
N ASP A 57 -12.15 -3.31 -11.16
CA ASP A 57 -11.89 -3.71 -12.55
C ASP A 57 -12.70 -2.80 -13.48
N TRP A 58 -12.02 -2.15 -14.42
CA TRP A 58 -12.68 -1.25 -15.37
C TRP A 58 -13.76 -1.94 -16.20
N ALA A 59 -13.62 -3.24 -16.49
CA ALA A 59 -14.62 -4.01 -17.20
C ALA A 59 -16.00 -3.94 -16.51
N ASN A 60 -16.02 -3.85 -15.18
CA ASN A 60 -17.24 -3.79 -14.40
C ASN A 60 -17.88 -2.39 -14.34
N VAL A 61 -17.13 -1.33 -14.67
CA VAL A 61 -17.57 0.06 -14.48
C VAL A 61 -17.59 0.87 -15.79
N GLY A 62 -17.73 0.20 -16.92
CA GLY A 62 -17.87 0.83 -18.24
C GLY A 62 -16.62 0.73 -19.13
N GLY A 63 -15.67 -0.14 -18.81
CA GLY A 63 -14.51 -0.49 -19.65
C GLY A 63 -13.35 0.48 -19.58
N LYS A 64 -13.41 1.51 -18.73
CA LYS A 64 -12.35 2.51 -18.51
C LYS A 64 -12.47 3.15 -17.14
N ASN A 65 -11.41 3.85 -16.73
CA ASN A 65 -11.45 4.68 -15.52
C ASN A 65 -12.59 5.72 -15.63
N PRO A 66 -13.50 5.77 -14.65
CA PRO A 66 -14.67 6.67 -14.70
C PRO A 66 -14.33 8.17 -14.56
N GLY A 67 -13.09 8.50 -14.21
CA GLY A 67 -12.66 9.88 -13.96
C GLY A 67 -12.93 10.36 -12.54
N PRO A 68 -12.32 11.49 -12.15
CA PRO A 68 -12.39 12.03 -10.79
C PRO A 68 -13.81 12.45 -10.39
N GLU A 69 -14.58 13.00 -11.34
CA GLU A 69 -15.92 13.55 -11.08
C GLU A 69 -16.91 12.49 -10.57
N ALA A 70 -16.68 11.22 -10.90
CA ALA A 70 -17.54 10.14 -10.41
C ALA A 70 -17.35 9.94 -8.89
N LEU A 71 -16.13 9.98 -8.41
CA LEU A 71 -15.83 9.92 -6.96
C LEU A 71 -16.24 11.22 -6.23
N ASP A 72 -16.06 12.39 -6.85
CA ASP A 72 -16.42 13.68 -6.27
C ASP A 72 -17.92 13.78 -5.93
N ARG A 73 -18.77 13.05 -6.65
CA ARG A 73 -20.22 12.99 -6.35
C ARG A 73 -20.53 12.38 -5.00
N VAL A 74 -19.68 11.50 -4.49
CA VAL A 74 -19.92 10.77 -3.26
C VAL A 74 -19.01 11.19 -2.13
N ILE A 75 -17.78 11.63 -2.45
CA ILE A 75 -16.79 12.11 -1.48
C ILE A 75 -16.04 13.31 -2.09
N SER A 76 -16.27 14.50 -1.54
CA SER A 76 -15.65 15.76 -1.98
C SER A 76 -14.89 16.48 -0.86
N ASP A 77 -14.86 15.91 0.34
CA ASP A 77 -14.28 16.52 1.56
C ASP A 77 -12.87 16.02 1.88
N ARG A 78 -12.40 14.99 1.20
CA ARG A 78 -11.07 14.41 1.41
C ARG A 78 -10.59 13.60 0.19
N PRO A 79 -9.27 13.36 0.07
CA PRO A 79 -8.71 12.57 -1.02
C PRO A 79 -9.28 11.14 -1.04
N VAL A 80 -9.57 10.63 -2.25
CA VAL A 80 -9.97 9.25 -2.51
C VAL A 80 -8.98 8.62 -3.47
N ILE A 81 -8.48 7.43 -3.12
CA ILE A 81 -7.50 6.66 -3.90
C ILE A 81 -7.99 5.22 -4.01
N ILE A 82 -8.37 4.79 -5.20
CA ILE A 82 -8.81 3.41 -5.47
C ILE A 82 -7.81 2.74 -6.38
N VAL A 83 -7.14 1.70 -5.89
CA VAL A 83 -6.15 0.94 -6.67
C VAL A 83 -6.87 -0.09 -7.54
N HIS A 84 -6.58 -0.07 -8.84
CA HIS A 84 -7.10 -1.04 -9.80
C HIS A 84 -6.62 -2.46 -9.50
N ALA A 85 -7.38 -3.46 -9.91
CA ALA A 85 -7.05 -4.88 -9.71
C ALA A 85 -5.68 -5.28 -10.28
N SER A 86 -5.22 -4.64 -11.37
CA SER A 86 -3.88 -4.83 -11.92
C SER A 86 -2.76 -4.22 -11.08
N ARG A 87 -3.08 -3.35 -10.12
CA ARG A 87 -2.15 -2.54 -9.31
C ARG A 87 -1.26 -1.59 -10.11
N ARG A 88 -1.57 -1.36 -11.39
CA ARG A 88 -0.82 -0.45 -12.27
C ARG A 88 -1.50 0.89 -12.47
N GLU A 89 -2.74 0.99 -12.03
CA GLU A 89 -3.60 2.15 -12.23
C GLU A 89 -4.30 2.50 -10.93
N ALA A 90 -4.65 3.76 -10.77
CA ALA A 90 -5.47 4.24 -9.67
C ALA A 90 -6.61 5.13 -10.18
N TRP A 91 -7.73 5.10 -9.48
CA TRP A 91 -8.85 6.00 -9.67
C TRP A 91 -8.85 6.99 -8.52
N LEU A 92 -8.68 8.26 -8.84
CA LEU A 92 -8.51 9.35 -7.88
C LEU A 92 -9.63 10.36 -8.06
N ASN A 93 -10.07 10.94 -6.94
CA ASN A 93 -10.97 12.10 -7.01
C ASN A 93 -10.17 13.40 -7.26
N THR A 94 -10.87 14.50 -7.55
CA THR A 94 -10.23 15.80 -7.83
C THR A 94 -9.34 16.23 -6.68
N MET A 95 -9.78 16.06 -5.41
CA MET A 95 -8.99 16.43 -4.25
C MET A 95 -7.69 15.65 -4.15
N ALA A 96 -7.68 14.35 -4.48
CA ALA A 96 -6.45 13.55 -4.49
C ALA A 96 -5.49 14.00 -5.59
N LEU A 97 -6.00 14.28 -6.80
CA LEU A 97 -5.19 14.78 -7.91
C LEU A 97 -4.50 16.12 -7.56
N GLU A 98 -5.26 17.05 -7.01
CA GLU A 98 -4.74 18.38 -6.63
C GLU A 98 -3.77 18.29 -5.46
N PHE A 99 -4.13 17.60 -4.39
CA PHE A 99 -3.33 17.50 -3.17
C PHE A 99 -1.97 16.85 -3.43
N TYR A 100 -1.96 15.77 -4.21
CA TYR A 100 -0.74 15.04 -4.55
C TYR A 100 -0.07 15.53 -5.83
N ARG A 101 -0.61 16.57 -6.49
CA ARG A 101 -0.11 17.14 -7.75
C ARG A 101 0.08 16.07 -8.84
N ILE A 102 -0.91 15.21 -9.00
CA ILE A 102 -0.92 14.16 -10.00
C ILE A 102 -1.63 14.69 -11.25
N ASP A 103 -0.96 14.62 -12.40
CA ASP A 103 -1.59 14.94 -13.67
C ASP A 103 -2.58 13.82 -14.06
N PRO A 104 -3.85 14.14 -14.34
CA PRO A 104 -4.84 13.14 -14.74
C PRO A 104 -4.44 12.29 -15.96
N GLU A 105 -3.61 12.83 -16.86
CA GLU A 105 -3.12 12.08 -18.01
C GLU A 105 -2.07 11.02 -17.65
N TYR A 106 -1.41 11.15 -16.47
CA TYR A 106 -0.37 10.25 -15.99
C TYR A 106 -0.78 9.39 -14.79
N VAL A 107 -2.08 9.16 -14.60
CA VAL A 107 -2.62 8.35 -13.48
C VAL A 107 -2.17 6.87 -13.54
N PHE A 108 -1.67 6.41 -14.67
CA PHE A 108 -1.35 5.00 -14.89
C PHE A 108 -0.15 4.51 -14.07
N ALA A 109 1.03 5.04 -14.23
CA ALA A 109 2.21 4.55 -13.52
C ALA A 109 2.63 5.49 -12.38
N GLU A 110 2.85 6.75 -12.69
CA GLU A 110 3.34 7.74 -11.74
C GLU A 110 2.28 8.12 -10.71
N GLY A 111 1.01 8.20 -11.12
CA GLY A 111 -0.10 8.52 -10.22
C GLY A 111 -0.30 7.46 -9.15
N ASN A 112 -0.26 6.18 -9.53
CA ASN A 112 -0.35 5.08 -8.56
C ASN A 112 0.82 5.10 -7.57
N TRP A 113 2.03 5.32 -8.06
CA TRP A 113 3.24 5.42 -7.23
C TRP A 113 3.16 6.58 -6.22
N ARG A 114 2.74 7.77 -6.68
CA ARG A 114 2.56 8.94 -5.81
C ARG A 114 1.44 8.73 -4.80
N ALA A 115 0.34 8.11 -5.20
CA ALA A 115 -0.77 7.78 -4.32
C ALA A 115 -0.35 6.82 -3.20
N MET A 116 0.42 5.79 -3.53
CA MET A 116 0.96 4.84 -2.55
C MET A 116 1.92 5.52 -1.58
N ASN A 117 2.84 6.36 -2.06
CA ASN A 117 3.74 7.13 -1.20
C ASN A 117 2.98 8.12 -0.30
N ALA A 118 1.94 8.76 -0.83
CA ALA A 118 1.09 9.65 -0.06
C ALA A 118 0.38 8.92 1.08
N TYR A 119 -0.16 7.73 0.80
CA TYR A 119 -0.77 6.87 1.80
C TYR A 119 0.25 6.45 2.88
N LEU A 120 1.43 5.98 2.48
CA LEU A 120 2.50 5.58 3.39
C LEU A 120 3.06 6.74 4.24
N SER A 121 2.84 7.98 3.84
CA SER A 121 3.29 9.16 4.60
C SER A 121 2.38 9.52 5.78
N ASP A 122 1.17 8.95 5.87
CA ASP A 122 0.25 9.17 7.00
C ASP A 122 0.37 8.06 8.05
N GLU A 123 1.53 8.03 8.74
CA GLU A 123 1.91 6.97 9.67
C GLU A 123 0.84 6.62 10.72
N ASP A 124 0.09 7.60 11.21
CA ASP A 124 -0.88 7.38 12.29
C ASP A 124 -2.09 6.57 11.84
N PHE A 125 -2.47 6.66 10.55
CA PHE A 125 -3.60 5.93 10.01
C PHE A 125 -3.19 4.61 9.35
N VAL A 126 -2.01 4.58 8.74
CA VAL A 126 -1.48 3.42 8.02
C VAL A 126 -1.05 2.31 8.96
N VAL A 127 -0.53 2.65 10.13
CA VAL A 127 -0.07 1.66 11.13
C VAL A 127 -1.13 0.61 11.45
N ASP A 128 -2.38 1.00 11.60
CA ASP A 128 -3.46 0.04 11.90
C ASP A 128 -3.76 -0.88 10.72
N ASP A 129 -3.68 -0.38 9.51
CA ASP A 129 -3.87 -1.17 8.29
C ASP A 129 -2.74 -2.22 8.14
N PHE A 130 -1.49 -1.85 8.44
CA PHE A 130 -0.36 -2.80 8.51
C PHE A 130 -0.58 -3.89 9.57
N VAL A 131 -1.12 -3.54 10.73
CA VAL A 131 -1.47 -4.53 11.77
C VAL A 131 -2.52 -5.52 11.27
N GLU A 132 -3.56 -5.05 10.59
CA GLU A 132 -4.58 -5.93 10.02
C GLU A 132 -3.99 -6.85 8.93
N TYR A 133 -3.12 -6.33 8.10
CA TYR A 133 -2.44 -7.14 7.08
C TYR A 133 -1.53 -8.20 7.72
N MET A 134 -0.75 -7.85 8.75
CA MET A 134 0.05 -8.82 9.48
C MET A 134 -0.81 -9.90 10.15
N LYS A 135 -1.98 -9.57 10.71
CA LYS A 135 -2.92 -10.56 11.24
C LYS A 135 -3.37 -11.55 10.17
N LEU A 136 -3.65 -11.07 8.96
CA LEU A 136 -4.00 -11.93 7.83
C LEU A 136 -2.86 -12.91 7.51
N LEU A 137 -1.61 -12.44 7.45
CA LEU A 137 -0.44 -13.30 7.20
C LEU A 137 -0.24 -14.31 8.34
N ASN A 138 -0.29 -13.85 9.59
CA ASN A 138 -0.17 -14.73 10.76
C ASN A 138 -1.26 -15.82 10.79
N SER A 139 -2.50 -15.50 10.38
CA SER A 139 -3.59 -16.48 10.32
C SER A 139 -3.33 -17.62 9.34
N ARG A 140 -2.42 -17.40 8.40
CA ARG A 140 -1.94 -18.39 7.42
C ARG A 140 -0.64 -19.08 7.83
N GLY A 141 -0.15 -18.78 9.04
CA GLY A 141 1.08 -19.36 9.59
C GLY A 141 2.36 -18.67 9.10
N ILE A 142 2.27 -17.55 8.37
CA ILE A 142 3.44 -16.76 7.97
C ILE A 142 3.90 -15.94 9.18
N THR A 143 5.17 -16.09 9.55
CA THR A 143 5.79 -15.39 10.70
C THR A 143 7.02 -14.58 10.30
N THR A 144 7.50 -14.77 9.07
CA THR A 144 8.64 -14.05 8.51
C THR A 144 8.34 -13.67 7.07
N THR A 145 8.71 -12.48 6.65
CA THR A 145 8.62 -12.02 5.27
C THR A 145 9.94 -11.36 4.84
N MET A 146 10.33 -11.59 3.58
CA MET A 146 11.42 -10.87 2.94
C MET A 146 10.81 -9.81 2.02
N GLU A 147 10.88 -8.56 2.45
CA GLU A 147 10.33 -7.41 1.73
C GLU A 147 11.28 -7.00 0.60
N MET A 148 10.77 -7.09 -0.63
CA MET A 148 11.46 -6.72 -1.86
C MET A 148 11.01 -5.34 -2.35
N GLY A 149 10.48 -4.51 -1.46
CA GLY A 149 9.92 -3.21 -1.79
C GLY A 149 10.95 -2.26 -2.39
N PHE A 150 10.45 -1.36 -3.22
CA PHE A 150 11.30 -0.35 -3.87
C PHE A 150 11.72 0.73 -2.88
N ASP A 151 12.98 1.19 -3.01
CA ASP A 151 13.55 2.26 -2.18
C ASP A 151 12.73 3.57 -2.25
N GLU A 152 11.98 3.75 -3.32
CA GLU A 152 11.12 4.91 -3.56
C GLU A 152 9.80 4.89 -2.76
N PHE A 153 9.49 3.82 -2.05
CA PHE A 153 8.39 3.80 -1.06
C PHE A 153 8.88 4.35 0.28
N TYR A 154 8.97 5.66 0.38
CA TYR A 154 9.69 6.37 1.45
C TYR A 154 9.14 6.17 2.88
N GLY A 155 7.90 5.75 3.05
CA GLY A 155 7.26 5.68 4.36
C GLY A 155 7.36 4.31 5.04
N PHE A 156 7.60 3.22 4.30
CA PHE A 156 7.40 1.88 4.84
C PHE A 156 8.34 1.51 5.98
N THR A 157 9.61 1.90 5.91
CA THR A 157 10.59 1.64 6.99
C THR A 157 10.25 2.38 8.27
N ASN A 158 9.68 3.58 8.16
CA ASN A 158 9.21 4.36 9.32
C ASN A 158 8.02 3.66 9.99
N ILE A 159 7.06 3.17 9.19
CA ILE A 159 5.89 2.43 9.69
C ILE A 159 6.34 1.15 10.41
N LEU A 160 7.22 0.36 9.80
CA LEU A 160 7.74 -0.86 10.42
C LEU A 160 8.52 -0.57 11.71
N ARG A 161 9.30 0.50 11.73
CA ARG A 161 10.00 0.96 12.94
C ARG A 161 9.02 1.39 14.03
N LYS A 162 7.97 2.11 13.68
CA LYS A 162 6.93 2.51 14.62
C LYS A 162 6.24 1.28 15.21
N LEU A 163 5.85 0.32 14.38
CA LEU A 163 5.26 -0.95 14.81
C LEU A 163 6.19 -1.75 15.73
N GLU A 164 7.48 -1.78 15.44
CA GLU A 164 8.47 -2.43 16.30
C GLU A 164 8.59 -1.74 17.66
N ASN A 165 8.71 -0.42 17.68
CA ASN A 165 8.82 0.37 18.89
C ASN A 165 7.57 0.28 19.79
N GLU A 166 6.40 0.09 19.19
CA GLU A 166 5.13 -0.09 19.89
C GLU A 166 4.83 -1.56 20.27
N ASP A 167 5.78 -2.48 20.00
CA ASP A 167 5.61 -3.95 20.14
C ASP A 167 4.39 -4.51 19.39
N ARG A 168 4.06 -3.90 18.26
CA ARG A 168 2.95 -4.28 17.37
C ARG A 168 3.42 -5.05 16.13
N LEU A 169 4.74 -5.11 15.86
CA LEU A 169 5.31 -5.87 14.76
C LEU A 169 5.27 -7.38 15.09
N THR A 170 4.31 -8.09 14.50
CA THR A 170 4.08 -9.52 14.75
C THR A 170 4.80 -10.44 13.78
N LEU A 171 5.40 -9.88 12.74
CA LEU A 171 6.24 -10.58 11.77
C LEU A 171 7.71 -10.23 12.01
N ARG A 172 8.59 -11.14 11.62
CA ARG A 172 9.97 -10.81 11.33
C ARG A 172 10.05 -10.30 9.90
N VAL A 173 10.56 -9.11 9.70
CA VAL A 173 10.68 -8.46 8.39
C VAL A 173 12.15 -8.29 8.05
N ALA A 174 12.63 -9.08 7.09
CA ALA A 174 13.90 -8.86 6.41
C ALA A 174 13.61 -8.01 5.18
N PHE A 175 14.16 -6.81 5.07
CA PHE A 175 13.94 -5.99 3.89
C PHE A 175 15.22 -5.75 3.10
N MET A 176 15.05 -5.53 1.81
CA MET A 176 16.14 -5.30 0.86
C MET A 176 16.03 -3.90 0.28
N SER A 177 17.15 -3.40 -0.27
CA SER A 177 17.14 -2.24 -1.15
C SER A 177 16.90 -2.70 -2.59
N GLN A 178 15.90 -2.12 -3.23
CA GLN A 178 15.61 -2.32 -4.64
C GLN A 178 15.38 -0.96 -5.28
N ALA A 179 16.43 -0.41 -5.88
CA ALA A 179 16.33 0.83 -6.64
C ALA A 179 15.54 0.59 -7.94
N VAL A 180 14.72 1.56 -8.34
CA VAL A 180 14.06 1.55 -9.67
C VAL A 180 15.11 1.75 -10.79
N ALA A 181 16.23 2.40 -10.48
CA ALA A 181 17.36 2.54 -11.40
C ALA A 181 18.21 1.26 -11.45
N ASP A 182 18.96 1.09 -12.55
CA ASP A 182 19.76 -0.12 -12.83
C ASP A 182 20.91 -0.39 -11.83
N LEU A 183 21.19 0.53 -10.91
CA LEU A 183 22.30 0.41 -9.97
C LEU A 183 21.81 0.33 -8.52
N PRO A 184 22.46 -0.52 -7.69
CA PRO A 184 22.10 -0.62 -6.28
C PRO A 184 22.33 0.70 -5.54
N ASN A 185 21.41 1.07 -4.67
CA ASN A 185 21.53 2.23 -3.80
C ASN A 185 22.44 1.89 -2.59
N VAL A 186 23.75 1.82 -2.83
CA VAL A 186 24.73 1.45 -1.81
C VAL A 186 24.70 2.37 -0.57
N PRO A 187 24.61 3.71 -0.72
CA PRO A 187 24.48 4.60 0.44
C PRO A 187 23.28 4.29 1.31
N TYR A 188 22.12 4.04 0.69
CA TYR A 188 20.91 3.64 1.39
C TYR A 188 21.10 2.31 2.14
N GLY A 189 21.65 1.29 1.49
CA GLY A 189 21.88 0.00 2.13
C GLY A 189 22.85 0.05 3.31
N VAL A 190 23.90 0.87 3.21
CA VAL A 190 24.82 1.10 4.36
C VAL A 190 24.09 1.77 5.52
N TRP A 191 23.29 2.79 5.23
CA TRP A 191 22.45 3.44 6.23
C TRP A 191 21.44 2.45 6.84
N ALA A 192 20.73 1.71 6.02
CA ALA A 192 19.72 0.75 6.44
C ALA A 192 20.30 -0.33 7.35
N LYS A 193 21.44 -0.92 6.97
CA LYS A 193 22.15 -1.93 7.78
C LYS A 193 22.55 -1.41 9.16
N ASN A 194 22.92 -0.15 9.27
CA ASN A 194 23.31 0.47 10.54
C ASN A 194 22.10 0.83 11.41
N ASN A 195 20.96 1.06 10.82
CA ASN A 195 19.76 1.52 11.53
C ASN A 195 18.72 0.43 11.77
N PHE A 196 18.74 -0.66 11.01
CA PHE A 196 17.78 -1.76 11.08
C PHE A 196 18.53 -3.09 11.25
N ASN A 197 18.68 -3.54 12.48
CA ASN A 197 19.46 -4.72 12.84
C ASN A 197 18.90 -5.46 14.06
N SER A 198 17.60 -5.34 14.32
CA SER A 198 16.92 -6.06 15.38
C SER A 198 16.58 -7.50 14.97
N ASP A 199 16.10 -8.30 15.92
CA ASP A 199 15.63 -9.65 15.64
C ASP A 199 14.33 -9.68 14.82
N LYS A 200 13.56 -8.58 14.82
CA LYS A 200 12.27 -8.48 14.12
C LYS A 200 12.35 -7.66 12.82
N LEU A 201 13.22 -6.66 12.76
CA LEU A 201 13.31 -5.75 11.62
C LEU A 201 14.78 -5.51 11.25
N PHE A 202 15.20 -6.02 10.10
CA PHE A 202 16.60 -5.91 9.69
C PHE A 202 16.76 -5.79 8.17
N PHE A 203 17.83 -5.09 7.79
CA PHE A 203 18.26 -4.98 6.40
C PHE A 203 19.08 -6.20 5.99
N ASP A 204 18.68 -6.87 4.90
CA ASP A 204 19.25 -8.16 4.48
C ASP A 204 20.04 -8.09 3.15
N GLY A 205 20.00 -6.99 2.44
CA GLY A 205 20.79 -6.83 1.22
C GLY A 205 20.13 -6.04 0.09
N TYR A 206 20.48 -6.43 -1.14
CA TYR A 206 20.01 -5.76 -2.35
C TYR A 206 19.29 -6.74 -3.27
N ASN A 207 18.17 -6.31 -3.82
CA ASN A 207 17.50 -6.99 -4.91
C ASN A 207 17.90 -6.33 -6.23
N LEU A 208 18.53 -7.08 -7.12
CA LEU A 208 19.10 -6.57 -8.37
C LEU A 208 18.42 -7.20 -9.57
N TYR A 209 18.14 -6.40 -10.59
CA TYR A 209 17.72 -6.89 -11.90
C TYR A 209 18.95 -7.07 -12.81
N TYR A 210 18.91 -8.12 -13.63
CA TYR A 210 19.90 -8.41 -14.67
C TYR A 210 19.22 -8.43 -16.04
#